data_b2eff1d7eaa04f82f93f032879ae514c
#
_entry.id   b2eff1d7eaa04f82f93f032879ae514c
#
_cell.length_a   1.000
_cell.length_b   1.000
_cell.length_c   1.000
_cell.angle_alpha   90.00
_cell.angle_beta   90.00
_cell.angle_gamma   90.00
#
_symmetry.space_group_name_H-M   'P 1'
#
loop_
_entity.id
_entity.type
_entity.pdbx_description
1 polymer ?
#
loop_
_entity_poly.entity_id
_entity_poly.type
_entity_poly.pdbx_seq_one_letter_code
_entity_poly.pdbx_strand_id
1 'polypeptide(L)'
;MSTQENSRTSLFLMELIIVILFFAIASAVCLRLFVGAHLLSEKDTDLSHALVWAQDLAESFYGCEGRILHMKSLYEDAYISMGDNETDGSLMLFFDDDWKEVDNSLAIASYEAVIEVKKDLADNVYSDVNEYGIALTGNAITGKVTVIDLRDATNTYTSAPDNKDIIIYESSIDTYIGNN
;
A
#
# COMPACT_ATOMS: atom_id res chain seq x y z
N MET A 1 62.38 4.16 40.98
CA MET A 1 61.82 3.10 40.06
C MET A 1 60.34 3.15 39.88
N SER A 2 59.56 4.07 40.42
CA SER A 2 58.07 4.11 40.40
C SER A 2 57.43 4.89 39.21
N THR A 3 58.17 5.69 38.49
CA THR A 3 57.61 6.53 37.39
C THR A 3 57.42 5.79 36.06
N GLN A 4 58.19 4.73 35.78
CA GLN A 4 58.05 3.94 34.54
C GLN A 4 56.88 2.96 34.56
N GLU A 5 56.52 2.43 35.71
CA GLU A 5 55.34 1.52 35.84
C GLU A 5 54.03 2.27 35.67
N ASN A 6 53.89 3.48 36.22
CA ASN A 6 52.71 4.31 36.06
C ASN A 6 52.46 4.72 34.61
N SER A 7 53.53 4.95 33.82
CA SER A 7 53.41 5.30 32.40
C SER A 7 52.88 4.14 31.55
N ARG A 8 53.30 2.92 31.79
CA ARG A 8 52.83 1.70 31.07
C ARG A 8 51.39 1.36 31.40
N THR A 9 50.98 1.51 32.65
CA THR A 9 49.61 1.30 33.09
C THR A 9 48.67 2.35 32.51
N SER A 10 49.08 3.61 32.42
CA SER A 10 48.31 4.68 31.80
C SER A 10 48.12 4.47 30.29
N LEU A 11 49.14 4.02 29.55
CA LEU A 11 49.04 3.69 28.14
C LEU A 11 48.07 2.51 27.90
N PHE A 12 48.16 1.46 28.70
CA PHE A 12 47.25 0.30 28.64
C PHE A 12 45.78 0.69 28.89
N LEU A 13 45.54 1.55 29.92
CA LEU A 13 44.20 2.05 30.21
C LEU A 13 43.62 2.89 29.05
N MET A 14 44.48 3.74 28.44
CA MET A 14 44.07 4.53 27.29
C MET A 14 43.69 3.65 26.08
N GLU A 15 44.50 2.63 25.80
CA GLU A 15 44.21 1.64 24.73
C GLU A 15 42.92 0.89 25.01
N LEU A 16 42.66 0.44 26.25
CA LEU A 16 41.45 -0.23 26.64
C LEU A 16 40.19 0.65 26.44
N ILE A 17 40.29 1.93 26.84
CA ILE A 17 39.17 2.87 26.68
C ILE A 17 38.84 3.08 25.19
N ILE A 18 39.88 3.22 24.36
CA ILE A 18 39.70 3.39 22.90
C ILE A 18 39.04 2.15 22.30
N VAL A 19 39.48 0.96 22.65
CA VAL A 19 38.87 -0.31 22.16
C VAL A 19 37.40 -0.42 22.56
N ILE A 20 37.09 -0.12 23.84
CA ILE A 20 35.70 -0.13 24.31
C ILE A 20 34.83 0.90 23.57
N LEU A 21 35.38 2.10 23.33
CA LEU A 21 34.70 3.16 22.59
C LEU A 21 34.37 2.72 21.16
N PHE A 22 35.36 2.18 20.43
CA PHE A 22 35.11 1.67 19.08
C PHE A 22 34.10 0.52 19.06
N PHE A 23 34.19 -0.40 20.01
CA PHE A 23 33.23 -1.50 20.13
C PHE A 23 31.82 -0.99 20.40
N ALA A 24 31.64 -0.01 21.28
CA ALA A 24 30.35 0.59 21.57
C ALA A 24 29.73 1.29 20.32
N ILE A 25 30.56 2.05 19.56
CA ILE A 25 30.12 2.69 18.33
C ILE A 25 29.70 1.63 17.27
N ALA A 26 30.56 0.60 17.07
CA ALA A 26 30.27 -0.46 16.11
C ALA A 26 28.97 -1.20 16.45
N SER A 27 28.77 -1.52 17.72
CA SER A 27 27.53 -2.17 18.21
C SER A 27 26.29 -1.30 17.96
N ALA A 28 26.36 0.00 18.21
CA ALA A 28 25.27 0.94 17.97
C ALA A 28 24.90 1.03 16.48
N VAL A 29 25.88 1.04 15.58
CA VAL A 29 25.66 1.03 14.13
C VAL A 29 25.02 -0.27 13.68
N CYS A 30 25.49 -1.42 14.16
CA CYS A 30 24.91 -2.72 13.82
C CYS A 30 23.44 -2.82 14.26
N LEU A 31 23.09 -2.35 15.47
CA LEU A 31 21.71 -2.32 15.94
C LEU A 31 20.82 -1.45 15.07
N ARG A 32 21.28 -0.25 14.67
CA ARG A 32 20.52 0.62 13.76
C ARG A 32 20.26 -0.03 12.41
N LEU A 33 21.27 -0.68 11.83
CA LEU A 33 21.14 -1.38 10.55
C LEU A 33 20.15 -2.55 10.65
N PHE A 34 20.21 -3.31 11.76
CA PHE A 34 19.29 -4.43 11.99
C PHE A 34 17.82 -3.96 12.09
N VAL A 35 17.55 -2.93 12.89
CA VAL A 35 16.19 -2.36 12.99
C VAL A 35 15.71 -1.82 11.65
N GLY A 36 16.58 -1.10 10.93
CA GLY A 36 16.23 -0.59 9.59
C GLY A 36 15.92 -1.69 8.58
N ALA A 37 16.69 -2.79 8.59
CA ALA A 37 16.45 -3.93 7.73
C ALA A 37 15.13 -4.65 8.07
N HIS A 38 14.79 -4.75 9.36
CA HIS A 38 13.53 -5.38 9.79
C HIS A 38 12.31 -4.57 9.33
N LEU A 39 12.31 -3.25 9.54
CA LEU A 39 11.24 -2.37 9.08
C LEU A 39 11.08 -2.38 7.55
N LEU A 40 12.19 -2.48 6.81
CA LEU A 40 12.14 -2.58 5.35
C LEU A 40 11.52 -3.91 4.91
N SER A 41 11.87 -5.02 5.59
CA SER A 41 11.32 -6.35 5.31
C SER A 41 9.80 -6.42 5.55
N GLU A 42 9.29 -5.76 6.58
CA GLU A 42 7.84 -5.65 6.83
C GLU A 42 7.15 -4.91 5.68
N LYS A 43 7.68 -3.74 5.30
CA LYS A 43 7.13 -2.96 4.18
C LYS A 43 7.15 -3.71 2.84
N ASP A 44 8.20 -4.47 2.56
CA ASP A 44 8.29 -5.29 1.35
C ASP A 44 7.25 -6.41 1.36
N THR A 45 6.96 -7.00 2.53
CA THR A 45 5.92 -8.01 2.69
C THR A 45 4.54 -7.40 2.48
N ASP A 46 4.25 -6.26 3.12
CA ASP A 46 2.98 -5.54 2.97
C ASP A 46 2.76 -5.13 1.51
N LEU A 47 3.80 -4.61 0.83
CA LEU A 47 3.72 -4.25 -0.58
C LEU A 47 3.46 -5.46 -1.48
N SER A 48 4.06 -6.61 -1.18
CA SER A 48 3.87 -7.84 -1.96
C SER A 48 2.42 -8.33 -1.87
N HIS A 49 1.82 -8.32 -0.69
CA HIS A 49 0.41 -8.67 -0.49
C HIS A 49 -0.52 -7.63 -1.14
N ALA A 50 -0.22 -6.34 -0.98
CA ALA A 50 -0.97 -5.26 -1.60
C ALA A 50 -1.03 -5.38 -3.12
N LEU A 51 0.09 -5.75 -3.76
CA LEU A 51 0.15 -6.00 -5.20
C LEU A 51 -0.72 -7.17 -5.63
N VAL A 52 -0.72 -8.28 -4.88
CA VAL A 52 -1.56 -9.46 -5.18
C VAL A 52 -3.03 -9.08 -5.12
N TRP A 53 -3.49 -8.41 -4.07
CA TRP A 53 -4.87 -8.00 -3.94
C TRP A 53 -5.28 -6.92 -4.94
N ALA A 54 -4.38 -5.98 -5.25
CA ALA A 54 -4.63 -5.00 -6.28
C ALA A 54 -4.78 -5.62 -7.67
N GLN A 55 -3.97 -6.64 -7.98
CA GLN A 55 -4.09 -7.40 -9.23
C GLN A 55 -5.40 -8.19 -9.27
N ASP A 56 -5.77 -8.86 -8.18
CA ASP A 56 -7.02 -9.63 -8.09
C ASP A 56 -8.25 -8.74 -8.31
N LEU A 57 -8.29 -7.57 -7.66
CA LEU A 57 -9.34 -6.57 -7.89
C LEU A 57 -9.35 -6.03 -9.33
N ALA A 58 -8.19 -5.83 -9.94
CA ALA A 58 -8.10 -5.41 -11.34
C ALA A 58 -8.62 -6.50 -12.29
N GLU A 59 -8.29 -7.77 -12.06
CA GLU A 59 -8.80 -8.89 -12.84
C GLU A 59 -10.32 -9.05 -12.69
N SER A 60 -10.85 -8.88 -11.46
CA SER A 60 -12.29 -8.89 -11.21
C SER A 60 -13.01 -7.74 -11.91
N PHE A 61 -12.40 -6.54 -11.96
CA PHE A 61 -12.91 -5.39 -12.69
C PHE A 61 -13.05 -5.69 -14.19
N TYR A 62 -12.01 -6.24 -14.82
CA TYR A 62 -12.06 -6.61 -16.24
C TYR A 62 -13.05 -7.75 -16.49
N GLY A 63 -13.06 -8.79 -15.64
CA GLY A 63 -13.98 -9.93 -15.76
C GLY A 63 -15.45 -9.58 -15.59
N CYS A 64 -15.74 -8.57 -14.75
CA CYS A 64 -17.11 -8.10 -14.49
C CYS A 64 -17.48 -6.82 -15.25
N GLU A 65 -16.62 -6.32 -16.15
CA GLU A 65 -16.83 -5.07 -16.90
C GLU A 65 -17.12 -3.87 -15.98
N GLY A 66 -16.46 -3.80 -14.82
CA GLY A 66 -16.63 -2.74 -13.82
C GLY A 66 -17.99 -2.75 -13.09
N ARG A 67 -18.80 -3.81 -13.21
CA ARG A 67 -20.09 -3.92 -12.51
C ARG A 67 -19.89 -4.37 -11.07
N ILE A 68 -20.08 -3.47 -10.12
CA ILE A 68 -19.75 -3.65 -8.69
C ILE A 68 -20.51 -4.84 -8.07
N LEU A 69 -21.78 -5.03 -8.39
CA LEU A 69 -22.58 -6.16 -7.88
C LEU A 69 -22.05 -7.52 -8.36
N HIS A 70 -21.56 -7.60 -9.60
CA HIS A 70 -20.92 -8.81 -10.12
C HIS A 70 -19.56 -9.04 -9.46
N MET A 71 -18.77 -7.99 -9.29
CA MET A 71 -17.51 -8.07 -8.54
C MET A 71 -17.76 -8.53 -7.10
N LYS A 72 -18.76 -7.96 -6.39
CA LYS A 72 -19.17 -8.39 -5.04
C LYS A 72 -19.46 -9.88 -4.96
N SER A 73 -20.02 -10.48 -5.99
CA SER A 73 -20.35 -11.92 -6.00
C SER A 73 -19.12 -12.84 -6.02
N LEU A 74 -17.93 -12.31 -6.33
CA LEU A 74 -16.67 -13.05 -6.32
C LEU A 74 -16.03 -13.09 -4.93
N TYR A 75 -16.41 -12.17 -4.02
CA TYR A 75 -15.81 -12.02 -2.68
C TYR A 75 -16.90 -12.16 -1.62
N GLU A 76 -16.78 -13.13 -0.72
CA GLU A 76 -17.78 -13.45 0.30
C GLU A 76 -17.95 -12.28 1.28
N ASP A 77 -16.86 -11.73 1.78
CA ASP A 77 -16.81 -10.71 2.83
C ASP A 77 -16.61 -9.26 2.31
N ALA A 78 -16.79 -9.03 0.99
CA ALA A 78 -16.65 -7.69 0.43
C ALA A 78 -17.81 -6.78 0.83
N TYR A 79 -17.47 -5.54 1.14
CA TYR A 79 -18.40 -4.44 1.33
C TYR A 79 -18.52 -3.61 0.06
N ILE A 80 -19.66 -3.00 -0.17
CA ILE A 80 -19.88 -2.13 -1.33
C ILE A 80 -20.52 -0.81 -0.90
N SER A 81 -20.14 0.25 -1.61
CA SER A 81 -20.83 1.53 -1.62
C SER A 81 -21.27 1.80 -3.05
N MET A 82 -22.58 1.92 -3.28
CA MET A 82 -23.14 2.11 -4.62
C MET A 82 -23.43 3.59 -4.87
N GLY A 83 -23.10 4.04 -6.07
CA GLY A 83 -23.58 5.29 -6.63
C GLY A 83 -24.89 5.11 -7.38
N ASP A 84 -25.11 5.94 -8.39
CA ASP A 84 -26.37 5.97 -9.15
C ASP A 84 -26.50 4.79 -10.12
N ASN A 85 -25.43 4.13 -10.50
CA ASN A 85 -25.38 3.05 -11.48
C ASN A 85 -24.56 1.86 -10.98
N GLU A 86 -24.69 0.69 -11.60
CA GLU A 86 -23.91 -0.51 -11.31
C GLU A 86 -22.40 -0.36 -11.56
N THR A 87 -22.01 0.62 -12.35
CA THR A 87 -20.62 0.96 -12.68
C THR A 87 -20.15 2.27 -12.01
N ASP A 88 -20.80 2.65 -10.90
CA ASP A 88 -20.44 3.80 -10.09
C ASP A 88 -20.52 3.46 -8.61
N GLY A 89 -19.40 3.49 -7.92
CA GLY A 89 -19.29 3.16 -6.50
C GLY A 89 -17.96 2.52 -6.16
N SER A 90 -17.93 1.80 -5.04
CA SER A 90 -16.71 1.18 -4.53
C SER A 90 -16.96 -0.21 -3.95
N LEU A 91 -15.96 -1.07 -4.06
CA LEU A 91 -15.89 -2.35 -3.38
C LEU A 91 -14.68 -2.34 -2.45
N MET A 92 -14.87 -2.82 -1.23
CA MET A 92 -13.89 -2.78 -0.15
C MET A 92 -13.70 -4.19 0.44
N LEU A 93 -12.45 -4.57 0.65
CA LEU A 93 -12.02 -5.78 1.34
C LEU A 93 -11.16 -5.38 2.54
N PHE A 94 -11.32 -6.09 3.66
CA PHE A 94 -10.60 -5.82 4.89
C PHE A 94 -9.76 -7.02 5.30
N PHE A 95 -8.56 -6.78 5.84
CA PHE A 95 -7.61 -7.82 6.20
C PHE A 95 -7.02 -7.57 7.59
N ASP A 96 -6.72 -8.65 8.30
CA ASP A 96 -5.95 -8.63 9.53
C ASP A 96 -4.43 -8.45 9.29
N ASP A 97 -3.62 -8.51 10.36
CA ASP A 97 -2.15 -8.42 10.28
C ASP A 97 -1.50 -9.55 9.46
N ASP A 98 -2.18 -10.68 9.29
CA ASP A 98 -1.74 -11.82 8.49
C ASP A 98 -2.28 -11.80 7.05
N TRP A 99 -2.92 -10.70 6.62
CA TRP A 99 -3.58 -10.53 5.32
C TRP A 99 -4.71 -11.53 5.05
N LYS A 100 -5.39 -11.99 6.11
CA LYS A 100 -6.63 -12.77 6.00
C LYS A 100 -7.83 -11.86 5.99
N GLU A 101 -8.81 -12.17 5.15
CA GLU A 101 -10.06 -11.42 5.08
C GLU A 101 -10.80 -11.41 6.43
N VAL A 102 -11.28 -10.23 6.82
CA VAL A 102 -12.01 -9.99 8.07
C VAL A 102 -13.17 -9.01 7.83
N ASP A 103 -14.06 -8.93 8.81
CA ASP A 103 -15.15 -7.95 8.80
C ASP A 103 -14.64 -6.50 8.83
N ASN A 104 -15.45 -5.57 8.30
CA ASN A 104 -15.22 -4.13 8.35
C ASN A 104 -15.27 -3.62 9.80
N SER A 105 -14.17 -3.78 10.52
CA SER A 105 -14.02 -3.27 11.88
C SER A 105 -12.56 -2.86 12.11
N LEU A 106 -12.34 -1.58 12.42
CA LEU A 106 -11.01 -1.08 12.80
C LEU A 106 -10.40 -1.77 14.04
N ALA A 107 -11.21 -2.53 14.79
CA ALA A 107 -10.69 -3.30 15.91
C ALA A 107 -9.92 -4.57 15.49
N ILE A 108 -10.15 -5.06 14.27
CA ILE A 108 -9.58 -6.30 13.75
C ILE A 108 -8.92 -6.12 12.38
N ALA A 109 -9.32 -5.12 11.60
CA ALA A 109 -8.75 -4.85 10.28
C ALA A 109 -7.48 -4.00 10.40
N SER A 110 -6.39 -4.49 9.83
CA SER A 110 -5.10 -3.81 9.73
C SER A 110 -4.84 -3.23 8.34
N TYR A 111 -5.51 -3.78 7.32
CA TYR A 111 -5.40 -3.33 5.94
C TYR A 111 -6.76 -3.29 5.25
N GLU A 112 -6.86 -2.43 4.25
CA GLU A 112 -8.05 -2.28 3.41
C GLU A 112 -7.63 -2.20 1.94
N ALA A 113 -8.29 -2.98 1.07
CA ALA A 113 -8.18 -2.82 -0.38
C ALA A 113 -9.50 -2.28 -0.92
N VAL A 114 -9.43 -1.14 -1.59
CA VAL A 114 -10.59 -0.45 -2.17
C VAL A 114 -10.42 -0.39 -3.68
N ILE A 115 -11.46 -0.73 -4.43
CA ILE A 115 -11.58 -0.34 -5.82
C ILE A 115 -12.74 0.63 -5.98
N GLU A 116 -12.46 1.84 -6.43
CA GLU A 116 -13.45 2.84 -6.81
C GLU A 116 -13.69 2.76 -8.31
N VAL A 117 -14.94 2.53 -8.71
CA VAL A 117 -15.34 2.39 -10.12
C VAL A 117 -16.19 3.59 -10.51
N LYS A 118 -15.90 4.17 -11.67
CA LYS A 118 -16.66 5.29 -12.25
C LYS A 118 -16.83 5.11 -13.76
N LYS A 119 -18.02 5.45 -14.24
CA LYS A 119 -18.29 5.59 -15.68
C LYS A 119 -18.08 7.05 -16.09
N ASP A 120 -17.34 7.28 -17.18
CA ASP A 120 -17.08 8.61 -17.74
C ASP A 120 -17.09 8.54 -19.29
N LEU A 121 -17.09 9.71 -19.91
CA LEU A 121 -16.94 9.81 -21.37
C LEU A 121 -15.53 9.34 -21.77
N ALA A 122 -15.46 8.56 -22.85
CA ALA A 122 -14.18 8.08 -23.38
C ALA A 122 -13.22 9.22 -23.76
N ASP A 123 -13.76 10.35 -24.21
CA ASP A 123 -13.01 11.56 -24.51
C ASP A 123 -12.28 12.15 -23.31
N ASN A 124 -12.87 12.05 -22.11
CA ASN A 124 -12.25 12.51 -20.87
C ASN A 124 -11.16 11.54 -20.39
N VAL A 125 -11.45 10.23 -20.45
CA VAL A 125 -10.53 9.19 -19.94
C VAL A 125 -9.31 9.06 -20.84
N TYR A 126 -9.48 9.16 -22.15
CA TYR A 126 -8.42 8.99 -23.16
C TYR A 126 -8.06 10.32 -23.85
N SER A 127 -8.00 11.39 -23.07
CA SER A 127 -7.70 12.74 -23.59
C SER A 127 -6.35 12.86 -24.29
N ASP A 128 -5.37 12.03 -23.92
CA ASP A 128 -4.05 11.94 -24.54
C ASP A 128 -4.11 11.39 -25.97
N VAL A 129 -5.07 10.51 -26.28
CA VAL A 129 -5.26 9.96 -27.64
C VAL A 129 -5.81 11.04 -28.59
N ASN A 130 -6.55 12.01 -28.05
CA ASN A 130 -7.13 13.11 -28.83
C ASN A 130 -6.05 14.04 -29.43
N GLU A 131 -4.86 14.13 -28.84
CA GLU A 131 -3.71 14.88 -29.40
C GLU A 131 -3.30 14.35 -30.79
N TYR A 132 -3.60 13.08 -31.09
CA TYR A 132 -3.34 12.48 -32.41
C TYR A 132 -4.49 12.68 -33.41
N GLY A 133 -5.51 13.50 -33.08
CA GLY A 133 -6.65 13.79 -33.94
C GLY A 133 -7.69 12.66 -34.02
N ILE A 134 -7.69 11.71 -33.10
CA ILE A 134 -8.66 10.64 -33.00
C ILE A 134 -9.55 10.93 -31.79
N ALA A 135 -10.75 11.48 -32.00
CA ALA A 135 -11.74 11.63 -30.92
C ALA A 135 -12.39 10.29 -30.65
N LEU A 136 -12.20 9.74 -29.45
CA LEU A 136 -12.89 8.55 -28.98
C LEU A 136 -14.29 8.94 -28.52
N THR A 137 -15.32 8.41 -29.21
CA THR A 137 -16.73 8.64 -28.87
C THR A 137 -17.24 7.48 -28.03
N GLY A 138 -18.17 7.75 -27.10
CA GLY A 138 -18.77 6.73 -26.23
C GLY A 138 -18.31 6.88 -24.78
N ASN A 139 -18.38 5.77 -24.06
CA ASN A 139 -18.09 5.73 -22.63
C ASN A 139 -16.88 4.84 -22.33
N ALA A 140 -16.25 5.10 -21.21
CA ALA A 140 -15.27 4.26 -20.58
C ALA A 140 -15.64 4.05 -19.10
N ILE A 141 -15.19 2.96 -18.53
CA ILE A 141 -15.26 2.72 -17.08
C ILE A 141 -13.83 2.76 -16.55
N THR A 142 -13.62 3.54 -15.51
CA THR A 142 -12.34 3.64 -14.81
C THR A 142 -12.45 2.93 -13.47
N GLY A 143 -11.40 2.23 -13.08
CA GLY A 143 -11.23 1.65 -11.76
C GLY A 143 -9.98 2.23 -11.09
N LYS A 144 -10.08 2.67 -9.85
CA LYS A 144 -8.95 3.08 -9.05
C LYS A 144 -8.81 2.14 -7.87
N VAL A 145 -7.76 1.31 -7.91
CA VAL A 145 -7.44 0.40 -6.81
C VAL A 145 -6.48 1.09 -5.85
N THR A 146 -6.81 1.06 -4.57
CA THR A 146 -5.97 1.61 -3.50
C THR A 146 -5.89 0.60 -2.36
N VAL A 147 -4.68 0.27 -1.91
CA VAL A 147 -4.44 -0.57 -0.73
C VAL A 147 -3.89 0.31 0.39
N ILE A 148 -4.52 0.25 1.55
CA ILE A 148 -4.38 1.20 2.65
C ILE A 148 -3.94 0.46 3.91
N ASP A 149 -3.00 1.03 4.65
CA ASP A 149 -2.62 0.63 6.00
C ASP A 149 -3.58 1.29 7.00
N LEU A 150 -4.36 0.48 7.71
CA LEU A 150 -5.34 0.96 8.71
C LEU A 150 -4.81 0.97 10.14
N ARG A 151 -3.59 0.47 10.41
CA ARG A 151 -3.05 0.32 11.78
C ARG A 151 -3.03 1.62 12.58
N ASP A 152 -2.82 2.75 11.90
CA ASP A 152 -2.88 4.08 12.49
C ASP A 152 -4.09 4.92 12.01
N ALA A 153 -5.03 4.30 11.28
CA ALA A 153 -6.20 4.97 10.74
C ALA A 153 -7.32 5.11 11.79
N THR A 154 -8.12 6.17 11.66
CA THR A 154 -9.29 6.41 12.50
C THR A 154 -10.60 5.98 11.86
N ASN A 155 -10.60 5.74 10.55
CA ASN A 155 -11.77 5.38 9.76
C ASN A 155 -11.38 4.39 8.65
N THR A 156 -12.36 3.69 8.11
CA THR A 156 -12.28 2.96 6.83
C THR A 156 -12.60 3.90 5.67
N TYR A 157 -12.24 3.50 4.45
CA TYR A 157 -12.29 4.36 3.28
C TYR A 157 -13.13 3.73 2.17
N THR A 158 -13.91 4.54 1.48
CA THR A 158 -14.67 4.13 0.28
C THR A 158 -13.97 4.60 -1.02
N SER A 159 -12.89 5.35 -0.89
CA SER A 159 -12.06 5.88 -1.98
C SER A 159 -10.64 6.13 -1.46
N ALA A 160 -9.72 6.44 -2.37
CA ALA A 160 -8.35 6.77 -1.98
C ALA A 160 -8.31 7.93 -0.97
N PRO A 161 -7.65 7.77 0.20
CA PRO A 161 -7.51 8.81 1.20
C PRO A 161 -6.63 9.97 0.72
N ASP A 162 -6.86 11.17 1.27
CA ASP A 162 -6.00 12.34 1.02
C ASP A 162 -4.60 12.16 1.62
N ASN A 163 -4.52 11.46 2.76
CA ASN A 163 -3.26 11.14 3.40
C ASN A 163 -2.55 10.01 2.62
N LYS A 164 -1.51 10.37 1.87
CA LYS A 164 -0.72 9.42 1.07
C LYS A 164 0.21 8.53 1.89
N ASP A 165 0.50 8.88 3.14
CA ASP A 165 1.43 8.13 3.99
C ASP A 165 0.89 6.75 4.39
N ILE A 166 -0.44 6.57 4.39
CA ILE A 166 -1.10 5.31 4.71
C ILE A 166 -1.39 4.45 3.46
N ILE A 167 -1.11 4.94 2.25
CA ILE A 167 -1.29 4.18 1.03
C ILE A 167 -0.08 3.29 0.79
N ILE A 168 -0.29 1.97 0.79
CA ILE A 168 0.74 0.98 0.47
C ILE A 168 0.92 0.88 -1.04
N TYR A 169 -0.20 0.83 -1.79
CA TYR A 169 -0.19 0.70 -3.24
C TYR A 169 -1.42 1.39 -3.86
N GLU A 170 -1.22 2.00 -5.03
CA GLU A 170 -2.30 2.64 -5.80
C GLU A 170 -2.09 2.34 -7.30
N SER A 171 -3.17 1.98 -7.99
CA SER A 171 -3.16 1.75 -9.44
C SER A 171 -4.46 2.21 -10.05
N SER A 172 -4.39 2.65 -11.31
CA SER A 172 -5.57 3.00 -12.12
C SER A 172 -5.69 2.02 -13.28
N ILE A 173 -6.91 1.60 -13.56
CA ILE A 173 -7.30 0.69 -14.63
C ILE A 173 -8.49 1.28 -15.35
N ASP A 174 -8.68 0.93 -16.61
CA ASP A 174 -9.81 1.42 -17.41
C ASP A 174 -10.22 0.40 -18.47
N THR A 175 -11.45 0.54 -18.95
CA THR A 175 -11.97 -0.23 -20.07
C THR A 175 -12.88 0.63 -20.92
N TYR A 176 -12.70 0.57 -22.24
CA TYR A 176 -13.57 1.25 -23.21
C TYR A 176 -14.80 0.40 -23.50
N ILE A 177 -15.99 0.97 -23.38
CA ILE A 177 -17.28 0.29 -23.63
C ILE A 177 -18.06 0.84 -24.83
N GLY A 178 -17.55 1.84 -25.51
CA GLY A 178 -18.20 2.41 -26.70
C GLY A 178 -19.49 3.16 -26.43
N ASN A 179 -20.41 3.14 -27.40
CA ASN A 179 -21.66 3.90 -27.37
C ASN A 179 -22.84 3.12 -26.78
N ASN A 180 -22.61 2.14 -25.90
CA ASN A 180 -23.68 1.37 -25.25
C ASN A 180 -24.17 2.06 -23.98
#